data_e77f1838fcd90f378a18280f11950e87
#
_entry.id   e77f1838fcd90f378a18280f11950e87
#
_cell.length_a   1.000
_cell.length_b   1.000
_cell.length_c   1.000
_cell.angle_alpha   90.00
_cell.angle_beta   90.00
_cell.angle_gamma   90.00
#
_symmetry.space_group_name_H-M   'P 1'
#
loop_
_entity.id
_entity.type
_entity.pdbx_description
1 polymer ?
#
loop_
_entity_poly.entity_id
_entity_poly.type
_entity_poly.pdbx_seq_one_letter_code
_entity_poly.pdbx_strand_id
1 'polypeptide(L)'
;MHKYLPNFFIFIDRYNNQIFENNNTNIGVVYRNYNDSKRETELIKIAKACKKKRYQLFVSNDIKLALKVNADGIYIPSFNKRKKFLNLEKKNLIILGSAHNQKEIREKILQQCQAIFLSPIFYVEKSLNFLNVYKFNYLSHSSKTNILALGGITEHNVRKLRLLHIKGFGGIRIFKKKPALKRPVFLKNNFF
;
A
#
# COMPACT_ATOMS: atom_id res chain seq x y z
N MET A 1 -2.70 -21.67 -4.86
CA MET A 1 -2.27 -20.63 -5.83
C MET A 1 -1.70 -19.47 -5.02
N HIS A 2 -0.41 -19.19 -5.10
CA HIS A 2 0.21 -18.08 -4.39
C HIS A 2 -0.29 -16.75 -5.00
N LYS A 3 -0.92 -15.93 -4.18
CA LYS A 3 -1.30 -14.57 -4.59
C LYS A 3 -0.02 -13.76 -4.83
N TYR A 4 0.12 -13.13 -5.98
CA TYR A 4 1.25 -12.25 -6.27
C TYR A 4 1.11 -10.92 -5.51
N LEU A 5 2.24 -10.29 -5.20
CA LEU A 5 2.27 -8.97 -4.57
C LEU A 5 2.16 -7.88 -5.65
N PRO A 6 1.17 -6.95 -5.59
CA PRO A 6 1.11 -5.84 -6.51
C PRO A 6 2.32 -4.93 -6.42
N ASN A 7 2.67 -4.26 -7.52
CA ASN A 7 3.72 -3.25 -7.54
C ASN A 7 3.20 -1.84 -7.22
N PHE A 8 1.90 -1.62 -7.43
CA PHE A 8 1.27 -0.32 -7.22
C PHE A 8 0.16 -0.41 -6.19
N PHE A 9 0.15 0.53 -5.24
CA PHE A 9 -0.84 0.54 -4.17
C PHE A 9 -1.54 1.88 -4.04
N ILE A 10 -2.86 1.86 -3.98
CA ILE A 10 -3.69 3.04 -3.80
C ILE A 10 -4.27 3.02 -2.39
N PHE A 11 -3.95 4.03 -1.59
CA PHE A 11 -4.53 4.20 -0.27
C PHE A 11 -5.80 5.04 -0.36
N ILE A 12 -6.90 4.51 0.19
CA ILE A 12 -8.20 5.15 0.18
C ILE A 12 -8.87 5.09 1.56
N ASP A 13 -9.60 6.14 1.89
CA ASP A 13 -10.40 6.24 3.10
C ASP A 13 -11.91 6.15 2.78
N ARG A 14 -12.30 6.43 1.53
CA ARG A 14 -13.67 6.34 1.00
C ARG A 14 -13.67 5.87 -0.45
N TYR A 15 -14.80 5.36 -0.90
CA TYR A 15 -15.00 4.99 -2.30
C TYR A 15 -14.87 6.22 -3.22
N ASN A 16 -14.16 6.06 -4.34
CA ASN A 16 -14.03 7.08 -5.36
C ASN A 16 -13.94 6.42 -6.74
N ASN A 17 -14.91 6.71 -7.62
CA ASN A 17 -14.99 6.14 -8.97
C ASN A 17 -13.71 6.35 -9.79
N GLN A 18 -13.09 7.54 -9.71
CA GLN A 18 -11.90 7.89 -10.50
C GLN A 18 -10.74 6.91 -10.31
N ILE A 19 -10.63 6.29 -9.13
CA ILE A 19 -9.59 5.30 -8.82
C ILE A 19 -9.81 4.04 -9.65
N PHE A 20 -11.06 3.65 -9.86
CA PHE A 20 -11.45 2.44 -10.55
C PHE A 20 -11.61 2.61 -12.08
N GLU A 21 -11.31 3.79 -12.62
CA GLU A 21 -11.27 4.01 -14.08
C GLU A 21 -9.94 3.57 -14.73
N ASN A 22 -8.91 3.26 -13.96
CA ASN A 22 -7.67 2.72 -14.48
C ASN A 22 -7.85 1.27 -14.96
N ASN A 23 -7.13 0.91 -16.04
CA ASN A 23 -7.15 -0.43 -16.61
C ASN A 23 -5.92 -1.28 -16.25
N ASN A 24 -5.07 -0.80 -15.35
CA ASN A 24 -3.92 -1.58 -14.87
C ASN A 24 -4.40 -2.62 -13.84
N THR A 25 -4.09 -3.88 -14.04
CA THR A 25 -4.52 -4.99 -13.17
C THR A 25 -3.54 -5.26 -12.01
N ASN A 26 -2.31 -4.72 -12.05
CA ASN A 26 -1.31 -4.91 -11.00
C ASN A 26 -1.43 -3.84 -9.89
N ILE A 27 -2.65 -3.67 -9.37
CA ILE A 27 -2.97 -2.66 -8.35
C ILE A 27 -3.50 -3.33 -7.10
N GLY A 28 -2.94 -2.93 -5.95
CA GLY A 28 -3.48 -3.17 -4.62
C GLY A 28 -4.21 -1.93 -4.10
N VAL A 29 -5.42 -2.10 -3.59
CA VAL A 29 -6.18 -1.05 -2.92
C VAL A 29 -6.10 -1.27 -1.42
N VAL A 30 -5.56 -0.30 -0.68
CA VAL A 30 -5.48 -0.33 0.79
C VAL A 30 -6.57 0.57 1.37
N TYR A 31 -7.59 -0.05 1.96
CA TYR A 31 -8.66 0.66 2.65
C TYR A 31 -8.25 0.98 4.09
N ARG A 32 -8.14 2.28 4.43
CA ARG A 32 -7.49 2.75 5.65
C ARG A 32 -8.40 3.47 6.65
N ASN A 33 -9.67 3.63 6.36
CA ASN A 33 -10.59 4.30 7.27
C ASN A 33 -10.79 3.48 8.56
N TYR A 34 -10.47 4.05 9.73
CA TYR A 34 -10.51 3.35 11.02
C TYR A 34 -11.75 3.68 11.86
N ASN A 35 -12.28 4.89 11.73
CA ASN A 35 -13.20 5.49 12.71
C ASN A 35 -14.61 5.79 12.18
N ASP A 36 -14.92 5.40 10.95
CA ASP A 36 -16.21 5.69 10.34
C ASP A 36 -17.24 4.62 10.75
N SER A 37 -18.39 5.04 11.26
CA SER A 37 -19.51 4.15 11.58
C SER A 37 -20.03 3.38 10.35
N LYS A 38 -19.86 3.98 9.15
CA LYS A 38 -20.24 3.37 7.87
C LYS A 38 -19.08 2.58 7.20
N ARG A 39 -18.01 2.30 7.95
CA ARG A 39 -16.79 1.64 7.46
C ARG A 39 -17.08 0.34 6.69
N GLU A 40 -17.96 -0.49 7.20
CA GLU A 40 -18.31 -1.76 6.57
C GLU A 40 -19.05 -1.56 5.24
N THR A 41 -20.05 -0.69 5.22
CA THR A 41 -20.82 -0.38 4.00
C THR A 41 -19.93 0.20 2.89
N GLU A 42 -19.02 1.10 3.25
CA GLU A 42 -18.04 1.64 2.31
C GLU A 42 -17.09 0.56 1.79
N LEU A 43 -16.60 -0.31 2.67
CA LEU A 43 -15.70 -1.40 2.26
C LEU A 43 -16.39 -2.38 1.32
N ILE A 44 -17.67 -2.71 1.52
CA ILE A 44 -18.42 -3.57 0.60
C ILE A 44 -18.49 -2.98 -0.80
N LYS A 45 -18.71 -1.66 -0.94
CA LYS A 45 -18.68 -0.96 -2.23
C LYS A 45 -17.30 -1.06 -2.89
N ILE A 46 -16.25 -0.82 -2.11
CA ILE A 46 -14.85 -0.90 -2.55
C ILE A 46 -14.53 -2.34 -2.99
N ALA A 47 -14.93 -3.36 -2.23
CA ALA A 47 -14.69 -4.76 -2.55
C ALA A 47 -15.35 -5.18 -3.88
N LYS A 48 -16.60 -4.75 -4.12
CA LYS A 48 -17.28 -4.97 -5.40
C LYS A 48 -16.52 -4.33 -6.57
N ALA A 49 -16.05 -3.09 -6.40
CA ALA A 49 -15.28 -2.38 -7.41
C ALA A 49 -13.91 -3.03 -7.68
N CYS A 50 -13.18 -3.44 -6.62
CA CYS A 50 -11.92 -4.18 -6.76
C CYS A 50 -12.13 -5.49 -7.53
N LYS A 51 -13.15 -6.28 -7.20
CA LYS A 51 -13.48 -7.52 -7.91
C LYS A 51 -13.75 -7.27 -9.39
N LYS A 52 -14.56 -6.25 -9.74
CA LYS A 52 -14.86 -5.88 -11.14
C LYS A 52 -13.61 -5.48 -11.92
N LYS A 53 -12.64 -4.85 -11.27
CA LYS A 53 -11.39 -4.37 -11.88
C LYS A 53 -10.22 -5.35 -11.73
N ARG A 54 -10.39 -6.48 -11.06
CA ARG A 54 -9.33 -7.44 -10.73
C ARG A 54 -8.19 -6.80 -9.92
N TYR A 55 -8.53 -5.82 -9.06
CA TYR A 55 -7.61 -5.23 -8.10
C TYR A 55 -7.57 -6.07 -6.83
N GLN A 56 -6.41 -6.17 -6.21
CA GLN A 56 -6.31 -6.80 -4.90
C GLN A 56 -6.74 -5.83 -3.81
N LEU A 57 -7.51 -6.31 -2.83
CA LEU A 57 -8.02 -5.51 -1.71
C LEU A 57 -7.30 -5.86 -0.42
N PHE A 58 -6.81 -4.85 0.26
CA PHE A 58 -6.18 -4.94 1.59
C PHE A 58 -6.97 -4.12 2.59
N VAL A 59 -7.39 -4.76 3.70
CA VAL A 59 -8.16 -4.09 4.75
C VAL A 59 -7.22 -3.72 5.90
N SER A 60 -7.27 -2.48 6.33
CA SER A 60 -6.41 -2.01 7.39
C SER A 60 -6.91 -2.45 8.76
N ASN A 61 -6.03 -3.13 9.52
CA ASN A 61 -6.13 -3.38 10.95
C ASN A 61 -7.35 -4.18 11.43
N ASP A 62 -8.08 -4.83 10.52
CA ASP A 62 -9.31 -5.56 10.85
C ASP A 62 -9.42 -6.89 10.08
N ILE A 63 -9.13 -7.99 10.80
CA ILE A 63 -9.14 -9.35 10.25
C ILE A 63 -10.56 -9.81 9.95
N LYS A 64 -11.51 -9.52 10.85
CA LYS A 64 -12.90 -9.97 10.71
C LYS A 64 -13.53 -9.36 9.47
N LEU A 65 -13.34 -8.06 9.31
CA LEU A 65 -13.84 -7.31 8.16
C LEU A 65 -13.19 -7.74 6.85
N ALA A 66 -11.86 -8.02 6.86
CA ALA A 66 -11.16 -8.53 5.69
C ALA A 66 -11.70 -9.89 5.22
N LEU A 67 -11.94 -10.81 6.16
CA LEU A 67 -12.52 -12.12 5.85
C LEU A 67 -13.96 -11.97 5.34
N LYS A 68 -14.76 -11.09 5.93
CA LYS A 68 -16.17 -10.85 5.53
C LYS A 68 -16.29 -10.39 4.07
N VAL A 69 -15.36 -9.60 3.58
CA VAL A 69 -15.38 -9.10 2.19
C VAL A 69 -14.50 -9.90 1.23
N ASN A 70 -13.95 -11.04 1.67
CA ASN A 70 -12.99 -11.84 0.89
C ASN A 70 -11.82 -10.99 0.37
N ALA A 71 -11.22 -10.16 1.24
CA ALA A 71 -10.07 -9.36 0.88
C ALA A 71 -8.85 -10.26 0.56
N ASP A 72 -7.92 -9.72 -0.23
CA ASP A 72 -6.67 -10.41 -0.58
C ASP A 72 -5.64 -10.36 0.53
N GLY A 73 -5.77 -9.39 1.42
CA GLY A 73 -4.83 -9.26 2.53
C GLY A 73 -5.21 -8.22 3.58
N ILE A 74 -4.27 -8.06 4.51
CA ILE A 74 -4.36 -7.13 5.64
C ILE A 74 -3.23 -6.11 5.53
N TYR A 75 -3.52 -4.87 5.90
CA TYR A 75 -2.51 -3.84 6.11
C TYR A 75 -2.38 -3.52 7.60
N ILE A 76 -1.18 -3.63 8.16
CA ILE A 76 -0.84 -3.36 9.56
C ILE A 76 -0.13 -2.01 9.66
N PRO A 77 -0.76 -0.96 10.23
CA PRO A 77 -0.12 0.34 10.41
C PRO A 77 1.11 0.27 11.33
N SER A 78 2.01 1.25 11.24
CA SER A 78 3.25 1.32 12.02
C SER A 78 3.00 1.30 13.53
N PHE A 79 1.95 1.99 13.98
CA PHE A 79 1.58 2.05 15.40
C PHE A 79 1.06 0.73 15.98
N ASN A 80 0.61 -0.21 15.15
CA ASN A 80 0.08 -1.48 15.64
C ASN A 80 1.20 -2.52 15.77
N LYS A 81 1.52 -2.88 17.03
CA LYS A 81 2.54 -3.85 17.40
C LYS A 81 1.96 -5.21 17.84
N ARG A 82 0.64 -5.39 17.73
CA ARG A 82 -0.04 -6.60 18.23
C ARG A 82 0.31 -7.83 17.41
N LYS A 83 0.59 -8.96 18.08
CA LYS A 83 0.91 -10.24 17.43
C LYS A 83 -0.31 -11.01 16.91
N LYS A 84 -1.54 -10.48 17.06
CA LYS A 84 -2.78 -11.14 16.60
C LYS A 84 -2.87 -11.39 15.09
N PHE A 85 -1.95 -10.83 14.33
CA PHE A 85 -1.86 -10.97 12.87
C PHE A 85 -0.95 -12.12 12.43
N LEU A 86 -0.32 -12.83 13.37
CA LEU A 86 0.50 -14.00 13.06
C LEU A 86 -0.34 -15.13 12.45
N ASN A 87 0.29 -15.92 11.57
CA ASN A 87 -0.32 -17.08 10.92
C ASN A 87 -1.54 -16.76 10.00
N LEU A 88 -1.75 -15.53 9.58
CA LEU A 88 -2.79 -15.19 8.61
C LEU A 88 -2.50 -15.74 7.21
N GLU A 89 -1.25 -16.09 6.91
CA GLU A 89 -0.88 -16.79 5.68
C GLU A 89 -1.63 -18.11 5.51
N LYS A 90 -1.90 -18.83 6.61
CA LYS A 90 -2.74 -20.04 6.62
C LYS A 90 -4.17 -19.77 6.13
N LYS A 91 -4.61 -18.52 6.12
CA LYS A 91 -5.90 -18.06 5.58
C LYS A 91 -5.80 -17.46 4.19
N ASN A 92 -4.66 -17.68 3.48
CA ASN A 92 -4.38 -17.10 2.16
C ASN A 92 -4.46 -15.57 2.12
N LEU A 93 -4.15 -14.89 3.23
CA LEU A 93 -4.09 -13.42 3.31
C LEU A 93 -2.65 -12.93 3.17
N ILE A 94 -2.41 -12.00 2.27
CA ILE A 94 -1.15 -11.26 2.18
C ILE A 94 -1.09 -10.26 3.34
N ILE A 95 0.03 -10.21 4.06
CA ILE A 95 0.22 -9.29 5.18
C ILE A 95 1.14 -8.17 4.73
N LEU A 96 0.61 -6.95 4.70
CA LEU A 96 1.37 -5.73 4.44
C LEU A 96 1.58 -4.97 5.75
N GLY A 97 2.75 -4.36 5.90
CA GLY A 97 3.05 -3.50 7.04
C GLY A 97 3.41 -2.07 6.63
N SER A 98 3.51 -1.15 7.59
CA SER A 98 4.20 0.12 7.38
C SER A 98 5.21 0.41 8.49
N ALA A 99 6.27 1.12 8.14
CA ALA A 99 7.37 1.49 9.02
C ALA A 99 7.97 2.84 8.64
N HIS A 100 8.59 3.52 9.61
CA HIS A 100 9.28 4.80 9.43
C HIS A 100 10.78 4.71 9.76
N ASN A 101 11.22 3.63 10.39
CA ASN A 101 12.58 3.43 10.86
C ASN A 101 12.90 1.94 10.99
N GLN A 102 14.17 1.64 11.27
CA GLN A 102 14.69 0.26 11.40
C GLN A 102 13.98 -0.56 12.49
N LYS A 103 13.64 0.07 13.63
CA LYS A 103 12.94 -0.62 14.72
C LYS A 103 11.56 -1.09 14.26
N GLU A 104 10.80 -0.22 13.60
CA GLU A 104 9.47 -0.56 13.09
C GLU A 104 9.53 -1.59 11.96
N ILE A 105 10.57 -1.57 11.09
CA ILE A 105 10.79 -2.61 10.09
C ILE A 105 10.93 -3.98 10.78
N ARG A 106 11.78 -4.07 11.82
CA ARG A 106 11.94 -5.31 12.59
C ARG A 106 10.63 -5.78 13.21
N GLU A 107 9.83 -4.87 13.78
CA GLU A 107 8.51 -5.19 14.32
C GLU A 107 7.57 -5.76 13.25
N LYS A 108 7.58 -5.22 12.04
CA LYS A 108 6.76 -5.73 10.92
C LYS A 108 7.24 -7.09 10.41
N ILE A 109 8.53 -7.35 10.41
CA ILE A 109 9.09 -8.67 10.10
C ILE A 109 8.62 -9.70 11.13
N LEU A 110 8.66 -9.36 12.43
CA LEU A 110 8.13 -10.20 13.51
C LEU A 110 6.62 -10.44 13.42
N GLN A 111 5.88 -9.52 12.79
CA GLN A 111 4.46 -9.68 12.46
C GLN A 111 4.22 -10.45 11.16
N GLN A 112 5.28 -11.03 10.55
CA GLN A 112 5.23 -11.82 9.31
C GLN A 112 4.71 -11.01 8.11
N CYS A 113 5.01 -9.70 8.05
CA CYS A 113 4.66 -8.90 6.90
C CYS A 113 5.49 -9.33 5.67
N GLN A 114 4.83 -9.67 4.58
CA GLN A 114 5.44 -10.07 3.30
C GLN A 114 5.97 -8.88 2.52
N ALA A 115 5.42 -7.68 2.79
CA ALA A 115 5.96 -6.43 2.29
C ALA A 115 5.70 -5.29 3.29
N ILE A 116 6.60 -4.30 3.30
CA ILE A 116 6.57 -3.18 4.24
C ILE A 116 6.63 -1.86 3.48
N PHE A 117 5.63 -1.01 3.66
CA PHE A 117 5.67 0.38 3.21
C PHE A 117 6.61 1.18 4.10
N LEU A 118 7.73 1.61 3.55
CA LEU A 118 8.66 2.50 4.23
C LEU A 118 8.34 3.95 3.85
N SER A 119 8.09 4.80 4.84
CA SER A 119 7.56 6.15 4.64
C SER A 119 8.00 7.16 5.70
N PRO A 120 7.90 8.48 5.42
CA PRO A 120 7.71 9.03 4.08
C PRO A 120 9.03 9.12 3.31
N ILE A 121 9.04 8.75 2.02
CA ILE A 121 10.25 8.84 1.18
C ILE A 121 10.57 10.29 0.81
N PHE A 122 9.55 11.08 0.47
CA PHE A 122 9.65 12.49 0.14
C PHE A 122 8.83 13.32 1.12
N TYR A 123 9.02 14.63 1.08
CA TYR A 123 8.29 15.59 1.92
C TYR A 123 6.76 15.40 1.83
N VAL A 124 6.11 15.46 2.97
CA VAL A 124 4.65 15.48 3.13
C VAL A 124 4.28 16.57 4.13
N GLU A 125 3.19 17.30 3.87
CA GLU A 125 2.73 18.41 4.72
C GLU A 125 2.55 18.05 6.21
N LYS A 126 2.21 16.77 6.46
CA LYS A 126 1.96 16.25 7.82
C LYS A 126 3.23 15.86 8.59
N SER A 127 4.39 15.87 7.95
CA SER A 127 5.65 15.49 8.58
C SER A 127 6.82 16.20 7.91
N LEU A 128 7.53 17.01 8.67
CA LEU A 128 8.77 17.67 8.22
C LEU A 128 9.90 16.64 7.99
N ASN A 129 9.85 15.51 8.69
CA ASN A 129 10.87 14.47 8.60
C ASN A 129 10.52 13.48 7.48
N PHE A 130 11.39 13.37 6.47
CA PHE A 130 11.32 12.37 5.43
C PHE A 130 12.67 11.67 5.26
N LEU A 131 12.64 10.49 4.66
CA LEU A 131 13.82 9.62 4.62
C LEU A 131 14.86 10.06 3.60
N ASN A 132 14.47 10.72 2.52
CA ASN A 132 15.23 10.93 1.29
C ASN A 132 15.73 9.61 0.65
N VAL A 133 16.39 9.70 -0.53
CA VAL A 133 16.85 8.51 -1.28
C VAL A 133 17.92 7.73 -0.52
N TYR A 134 18.87 8.41 0.11
CA TYR A 134 20.02 7.76 0.77
C TYR A 134 19.59 6.96 2.00
N LYS A 135 18.87 7.61 2.92
CA LYS A 135 18.38 6.96 4.15
C LYS A 135 17.37 5.86 3.84
N PHE A 136 16.54 6.06 2.81
CA PHE A 136 15.59 5.05 2.36
C PHE A 136 16.33 3.79 1.86
N ASN A 137 17.32 3.94 0.97
CA ASN A 137 18.11 2.82 0.44
C ASN A 137 18.88 2.09 1.56
N TYR A 138 19.48 2.81 2.48
CA TYR A 138 20.13 2.21 3.64
C TYR A 138 19.19 1.28 4.42
N LEU A 139 17.97 1.74 4.70
CA LEU A 139 16.96 0.95 5.41
C LEU A 139 16.41 -0.21 4.57
N SER A 140 16.21 -0.01 3.27
CA SER A 140 15.65 -1.03 2.39
C SER A 140 16.64 -2.17 2.12
N HIS A 141 17.93 -1.86 1.89
CA HIS A 141 18.97 -2.88 1.72
C HIS A 141 19.21 -3.72 2.97
N SER A 142 19.04 -3.14 4.16
CA SER A 142 19.17 -3.89 5.42
C SER A 142 17.96 -4.79 5.71
N SER A 143 16.93 -4.74 4.91
CA SER A 143 15.71 -5.54 5.10
C SER A 143 15.72 -6.80 4.25
N LYS A 144 15.38 -7.94 4.87
CA LYS A 144 15.14 -9.21 4.15
C LYS A 144 13.72 -9.32 3.56
N THR A 145 12.86 -8.33 3.81
CA THR A 145 11.47 -8.30 3.37
C THR A 145 11.30 -7.34 2.20
N ASN A 146 10.33 -7.57 1.33
CA ASN A 146 10.01 -6.66 0.25
C ASN A 146 9.69 -5.25 0.78
N ILE A 147 10.40 -4.24 0.31
CA ILE A 147 10.14 -2.85 0.65
C ILE A 147 9.34 -2.17 -0.46
N LEU A 148 8.33 -1.41 -0.04
CA LEU A 148 7.47 -0.58 -0.87
C LEU A 148 7.65 0.87 -0.46
N ALA A 149 7.82 1.78 -1.43
CA ALA A 149 7.94 3.20 -1.13
C ALA A 149 6.56 3.84 -0.88
N LEU A 150 6.47 4.74 0.12
CA LEU A 150 5.25 5.49 0.40
C LEU A 150 5.57 6.90 0.90
N GLY A 151 4.68 7.87 0.63
CA GLY A 151 4.71 9.22 1.17
C GLY A 151 5.44 10.24 0.28
N GLY A 152 4.74 11.32 -0.04
CA GLY A 152 5.25 12.43 -0.84
C GLY A 152 5.49 12.14 -2.32
N ILE A 153 5.04 11.00 -2.84
CA ILE A 153 5.24 10.61 -4.24
C ILE A 153 4.27 11.39 -5.12
N THR A 154 4.83 12.07 -6.13
CA THR A 154 4.13 12.90 -7.11
C THR A 154 4.62 12.60 -8.52
N GLU A 155 3.95 13.14 -9.55
CA GLU A 155 4.41 13.03 -10.94
C GLU A 155 5.80 13.62 -11.16
N HIS A 156 6.18 14.65 -10.39
CA HIS A 156 7.48 15.32 -10.52
C HIS A 156 8.65 14.51 -9.95
N ASN A 157 8.39 13.70 -8.90
CA ASN A 157 9.45 12.96 -8.22
C ASN A 157 9.40 11.45 -8.40
N VAL A 158 8.35 10.91 -9.01
CA VAL A 158 8.18 9.45 -9.20
C VAL A 158 9.35 8.80 -9.94
N ARG A 159 10.01 9.50 -10.86
CA ARG A 159 11.19 9.00 -11.58
C ARG A 159 12.36 8.69 -10.64
N LYS A 160 12.46 9.38 -9.48
CA LYS A 160 13.50 9.13 -8.47
C LYS A 160 13.33 7.77 -7.79
N LEU A 161 12.15 7.15 -7.87
CA LEU A 161 11.92 5.80 -7.34
C LEU A 161 12.78 4.74 -8.01
N ARG A 162 13.26 4.98 -9.26
CA ARG A 162 14.20 4.09 -9.95
C ARG A 162 15.57 3.98 -9.26
N LEU A 163 15.90 4.95 -8.40
CA LEU A 163 17.12 4.95 -7.60
C LEU A 163 16.99 4.14 -6.30
N LEU A 164 15.78 3.60 -6.03
CA LEU A 164 15.48 2.91 -4.78
C LEU A 164 15.47 1.40 -4.98
N HIS A 165 15.96 0.70 -3.96
CA HIS A 165 15.81 -0.75 -3.86
C HIS A 165 14.41 -1.09 -3.32
N ILE A 166 13.42 -1.19 -4.21
CA ILE A 166 12.01 -1.39 -3.87
C ILE A 166 11.33 -2.40 -4.79
N LYS A 167 10.28 -3.04 -4.28
CA LYS A 167 9.39 -3.91 -5.07
C LYS A 167 8.26 -3.15 -5.75
N GLY A 168 7.93 -1.97 -5.26
CA GLY A 168 6.84 -1.15 -5.77
C GLY A 168 6.61 0.08 -4.90
N PHE A 169 5.50 0.78 -5.12
CA PHE A 169 5.17 1.96 -4.33
C PHE A 169 3.66 2.15 -4.12
N GLY A 170 3.32 2.94 -3.11
CA GLY A 170 1.96 3.34 -2.81
C GLY A 170 1.78 4.86 -2.79
N GLY A 171 0.55 5.29 -3.01
CA GLY A 171 0.20 6.71 -2.96
C GLY A 171 -1.29 6.96 -2.92
N ILE A 172 -1.66 8.23 -2.73
CA ILE A 172 -3.05 8.71 -2.77
C ILE A 172 -3.25 9.59 -4.00
N ARG A 173 -2.48 10.68 -4.08
CA ARG A 173 -2.66 11.75 -5.09
C ARG A 173 -2.17 11.33 -6.47
N ILE A 174 -1.10 10.53 -6.55
CA ILE A 174 -0.46 10.13 -7.80
C ILE A 174 -1.36 9.29 -8.70
N PHE A 175 -2.34 8.60 -8.12
CA PHE A 175 -3.31 7.76 -8.84
C PHE A 175 -4.62 8.49 -9.19
N LYS A 176 -4.83 9.72 -8.69
CA LYS A 176 -5.97 10.54 -9.08
C LYS A 176 -5.72 11.12 -10.46
N LYS A 177 -6.60 10.86 -11.42
CA LYS A 177 -6.53 11.50 -12.74
C LYS A 177 -6.64 13.01 -12.57
N LYS A 178 -5.70 13.74 -13.18
CA LYS A 178 -5.93 15.16 -13.50
C LYS A 178 -6.84 15.23 -14.73
N PRO A 179 -7.78 16.18 -14.82
CA PRO A 179 -8.72 16.29 -15.94
C PRO A 179 -8.07 16.35 -17.32
N ALA A 180 -6.80 16.80 -17.41
CA ALA A 180 -6.06 17.00 -18.67
C ALA A 180 -5.17 15.82 -19.11
N LEU A 181 -4.99 14.77 -18.31
CA LEU A 181 -4.08 13.65 -18.63
C LEU A 181 -4.84 12.33 -18.69
N LYS A 182 -5.03 11.82 -19.92
CA LYS A 182 -5.76 10.55 -20.17
C LYS A 182 -5.09 9.30 -19.56
N ARG A 183 -3.80 9.34 -19.17
CA ARG A 183 -3.09 8.24 -18.45
C ARG A 183 -1.94 8.79 -17.59
N PRO A 184 -1.71 8.30 -16.36
CA PRO A 184 -0.50 8.60 -15.62
C PRO A 184 0.73 8.11 -16.40
N VAL A 185 1.69 9.00 -16.64
CA VAL A 185 2.88 8.74 -17.50
C VAL A 185 3.70 7.53 -17.02
N PHE A 186 3.71 7.25 -15.72
CA PHE A 186 4.48 6.16 -15.12
C PHE A 186 3.87 4.77 -15.33
N LEU A 187 2.59 4.66 -15.72
CA LEU A 187 1.96 3.37 -16.03
C LEU A 187 2.21 2.93 -17.48
N LYS A 188 2.82 3.76 -18.32
CA LYS A 188 3.13 3.45 -19.72
C LYS A 188 4.47 2.73 -19.92
N ASN A 189 5.38 2.83 -18.96
CA ASN A 189 6.72 2.23 -19.06
C ASN A 189 6.86 1.19 -17.95
N ASN A 190 7.46 0.04 -18.26
CA ASN A 190 7.86 -0.97 -17.28
C ASN A 190 8.75 -0.31 -16.23
N PHE A 191 8.19 0.02 -15.07
CA PHE A 191 8.88 0.72 -13.97
C PHE A 191 9.70 -0.25 -13.10
N PHE A 192 9.39 -1.54 -13.19
CA PHE A 192 10.06 -2.63 -12.46
C PHE A 192 10.21 -3.85 -13.37
#